data_88e02010e2c8763ded9ec945267b7ac0
#
_entry.id   88e02010e2c8763ded9ec945267b7ac0
#
_cell.length_a   1.000
_cell.length_b   1.000
_cell.length_c   1.000
_cell.angle_alpha   90.00
_cell.angle_beta   90.00
_cell.angle_gamma   90.00
#
_symmetry.space_group_name_H-M   'P 1'
#
loop_
_entity.id
_entity.type
_entity.pdbx_description
1 polymer ?
#
loop_
_entity_poly.entity_id
_entity_poly.type
_entity_poly.pdbx_seq_one_letter_code
_entity_poly.pdbx_strand_id
1 'polypeptide(L)'
;MSKRENEDGVVNTISRYRDPRIEEIFSPQQRLSRFDQVEIAAVLAEFGKDDERVKRLIEALKNSPPNEERRKEIERVTDHDLMAYVMQRWEILPPELQAIFHKAKTSFDIQDPADQLALIAALDAVIDDLRSLMEITRNQGLKYWYSPLLLRTHGQGAHVGTFGKRLSSYFADLKFAQNYLLYAREMISFGKMSGLVGDYQNASYQIEYQALKMLGLKPYYGASQILPRSMHAILASSLTVLCGVLAKIAEDFQLMARNPRPLIQEPFKIGQTGSSASPAKKNSIKSENTEGMFRLALGDLVALLQNLITKEERDIAQSSVERVALIDLFHISLNALKNVSYVMENMAVYPVHMLDEILEMCGTEAAEAAKEFLVENGIPRETAYAIVKQASHNAFNFAKIDCLDIPTSPQEAELFYRDYAQKLHEKPDNIR
;
A
#
# COMPACT_ATOMS: atom_id res chain seq x y z
N MET A 1 -31.86 4.46 -10.31
CA MET A 1 -30.81 4.25 -9.29
C MET A 1 -31.24 3.06 -8.45
N SER A 2 -30.71 1.87 -8.71
CA SER A 2 -31.04 0.66 -7.96
C SER A 2 -30.37 0.76 -6.58
N LYS A 3 -31.16 0.68 -5.52
CA LYS A 3 -30.67 0.41 -4.18
C LYS A 3 -30.01 -0.98 -4.19
N ARG A 4 -28.70 -1.05 -4.36
CA ARG A 4 -27.91 -2.14 -3.81
C ARG A 4 -27.69 -1.78 -2.35
N GLU A 5 -28.53 -2.32 -1.51
CA GLU A 5 -28.35 -2.30 -0.07
C GLU A 5 -27.03 -3.01 0.20
N ASN A 6 -26.10 -2.27 0.81
CA ASN A 6 -24.86 -2.79 1.37
C ASN A 6 -25.21 -3.60 2.63
N GLU A 7 -25.72 -4.80 2.44
CA GLU A 7 -25.80 -5.78 3.50
C GLU A 7 -24.63 -6.75 3.30
N ASP A 8 -23.75 -6.78 4.32
CA ASP A 8 -22.75 -7.81 4.57
C ASP A 8 -21.48 -7.86 3.69
N GLY A 9 -20.53 -7.20 4.17
CA GLY A 9 -19.16 -7.07 3.72
C GLY A 9 -18.78 -5.62 3.88
N VAL A 10 -18.75 -5.16 5.13
CA VAL A 10 -18.54 -3.75 5.46
C VAL A 10 -17.17 -3.34 4.97
N VAL A 11 -17.15 -2.69 3.83
CA VAL A 11 -15.97 -2.02 3.30
C VAL A 11 -16.29 -0.54 3.39
N ASN A 12 -15.56 0.20 4.22
CA ASN A 12 -15.65 1.67 4.26
C ASN A 12 -15.22 2.28 2.94
N THR A 13 -14.35 1.59 2.22
CA THR A 13 -13.84 2.02 0.92
C THR A 13 -14.98 2.10 -0.09
N ILE A 14 -15.18 3.28 -0.67
CA ILE A 14 -16.19 3.48 -1.72
C ILE A 14 -15.86 2.67 -2.97
N SER A 15 -16.88 2.31 -3.75
CA SER A 15 -16.78 1.43 -4.93
C SER A 15 -15.71 1.86 -5.94
N ARG A 16 -15.40 3.17 -6.03
CA ARG A 16 -14.36 3.72 -6.90
C ARG A 16 -12.95 3.14 -6.63
N TYR A 17 -12.66 2.78 -5.38
CA TYR A 17 -11.34 2.36 -4.90
C TYR A 17 -11.27 0.87 -4.57
N ARG A 18 -12.38 0.14 -4.74
CA ARG A 18 -12.43 -1.30 -4.46
C ARG A 18 -11.71 -2.10 -5.54
N ASP A 19 -11.05 -3.16 -5.11
CA ASP A 19 -10.50 -4.19 -5.99
C ASP A 19 -11.42 -5.42 -5.97
N PRO A 20 -11.86 -5.92 -7.14
CA PRO A 20 -12.80 -7.05 -7.20
C PRO A 20 -12.22 -8.36 -6.63
N ARG A 21 -10.90 -8.54 -6.63
CA ARG A 21 -10.26 -9.72 -6.02
C ARG A 21 -10.48 -9.72 -4.51
N ILE A 22 -10.35 -8.56 -3.87
CA ILE A 22 -10.57 -8.40 -2.43
C ILE A 22 -12.05 -8.57 -2.09
N GLU A 23 -12.96 -8.00 -2.91
CA GLU A 23 -14.41 -8.21 -2.74
C GLU A 23 -14.76 -9.71 -2.81
N GLU A 24 -14.17 -10.47 -3.73
CA GLU A 24 -14.37 -11.91 -3.84
C GLU A 24 -13.79 -12.66 -2.64
N ILE A 25 -12.52 -12.40 -2.28
CA ILE A 25 -11.83 -13.08 -1.17
C ILE A 25 -12.59 -12.90 0.15
N PHE A 26 -13.07 -11.71 0.44
CA PHE A 26 -13.79 -11.40 1.68
C PHE A 26 -15.31 -11.48 1.54
N SER A 27 -15.82 -12.01 0.42
CA SER A 27 -17.25 -12.21 0.25
C SER A 27 -17.81 -13.15 1.33
N PRO A 28 -19.07 -12.95 1.78
CA PRO A 28 -19.72 -13.83 2.77
C PRO A 28 -19.68 -15.29 2.35
N GLN A 29 -19.91 -15.58 1.07
CA GLN A 29 -19.89 -16.93 0.54
C GLN A 29 -18.49 -17.59 0.66
N GLN A 30 -17.42 -16.86 0.32
CA GLN A 30 -16.05 -17.37 0.44
C GLN A 30 -15.65 -17.55 1.91
N ARG A 31 -16.12 -16.69 2.80
CA ARG A 31 -15.90 -16.84 4.24
C ARG A 31 -16.50 -18.16 4.75
N LEU A 32 -17.76 -18.43 4.43
CA LEU A 32 -18.43 -19.68 4.83
C LEU A 32 -17.76 -20.91 4.20
N SER A 33 -17.31 -20.82 2.95
CA SER A 33 -16.58 -21.92 2.29
C SER A 33 -15.26 -22.21 3.00
N ARG A 34 -14.56 -21.19 3.51
CA ARG A 34 -13.35 -21.40 4.33
C ARG A 34 -13.66 -22.02 5.68
N PHE A 35 -14.80 -21.72 6.30
CA PHE A 35 -15.23 -22.44 7.50
C PHE A 35 -15.40 -23.93 7.22
N ASP A 36 -16.07 -24.32 6.11
CA ASP A 36 -16.15 -25.74 5.69
C ASP A 36 -14.75 -26.35 5.49
N GLN A 37 -13.80 -25.63 4.88
CA GLN A 37 -12.43 -26.12 4.69
C GLN A 37 -11.73 -26.41 6.03
N VAL A 38 -11.88 -25.51 7.02
CA VAL A 38 -11.29 -25.68 8.36
C VAL A 38 -11.94 -26.82 9.10
N GLU A 39 -13.27 -26.94 9.08
CA GLU A 39 -14.01 -28.05 9.69
C GLU A 39 -13.63 -29.39 9.07
N ILE A 40 -13.54 -29.48 7.75
CA ILE A 40 -13.11 -30.70 7.04
C ILE A 40 -11.68 -31.08 7.46
N ALA A 41 -10.76 -30.12 7.53
CA ALA A 41 -9.39 -30.38 7.97
C ALA A 41 -9.34 -30.88 9.42
N ALA A 42 -10.16 -30.32 10.31
CA ALA A 42 -10.25 -30.75 11.70
C ALA A 42 -10.79 -32.18 11.85
N VAL A 43 -11.86 -32.50 11.13
CA VAL A 43 -12.47 -33.85 11.13
C VAL A 43 -11.54 -34.89 10.51
N LEU A 44 -10.86 -34.56 9.40
CA LEU A 44 -9.85 -35.43 8.79
C LEU A 44 -8.66 -35.70 9.72
N ALA A 45 -8.21 -34.70 10.47
CA ALA A 45 -7.12 -34.84 11.41
C ALA A 45 -7.49 -35.69 12.63
N GLU A 46 -8.75 -35.63 13.08
CA GLU A 46 -9.23 -36.35 14.26
C GLU A 46 -9.61 -37.79 13.97
N PHE A 47 -10.32 -38.05 12.89
CA PHE A 47 -10.91 -39.37 12.57
C PHE A 47 -10.21 -40.11 11.43
N GLY A 48 -9.40 -39.41 10.64
CA GLY A 48 -8.71 -39.96 9.48
C GLY A 48 -9.58 -40.07 8.22
N LYS A 49 -8.92 -40.14 7.08
CA LYS A 49 -9.55 -40.14 5.72
C LYS A 49 -10.32 -41.42 5.40
N ASP A 50 -10.06 -42.51 6.12
CA ASP A 50 -10.64 -43.83 5.86
C ASP A 50 -11.92 -44.07 6.65
N ASP A 51 -12.28 -43.23 7.62
CA ASP A 51 -13.54 -43.27 8.36
C ASP A 51 -14.72 -42.96 7.43
N GLU A 52 -15.68 -43.89 7.32
CA GLU A 52 -16.85 -43.74 6.45
C GLU A 52 -17.74 -42.54 6.83
N ARG A 53 -17.78 -42.15 8.11
CA ARG A 53 -18.50 -40.96 8.55
C ARG A 53 -17.86 -39.71 7.99
N VAL A 54 -16.50 -39.65 7.97
CA VAL A 54 -15.75 -38.51 7.40
C VAL A 54 -16.00 -38.37 5.91
N LYS A 55 -15.97 -39.48 5.14
CA LYS A 55 -16.29 -39.47 3.71
C LYS A 55 -17.70 -38.95 3.43
N ARG A 56 -18.70 -39.46 4.15
CA ARG A 56 -20.09 -39.03 4.06
C ARG A 56 -20.28 -37.58 4.45
N LEU A 57 -19.58 -37.10 5.51
CA LEU A 57 -19.63 -35.72 5.93
C LEU A 57 -19.06 -34.80 4.84
N ILE A 58 -17.88 -35.08 4.29
CA ILE A 58 -17.28 -34.32 3.21
C ILE A 58 -18.17 -34.26 1.99
N GLU A 59 -18.79 -35.42 1.61
CA GLU A 59 -19.71 -35.47 0.50
C GLU A 59 -20.97 -34.62 0.73
N ALA A 60 -21.54 -34.67 1.93
CA ALA A 60 -22.71 -33.86 2.29
C ALA A 60 -22.40 -32.37 2.23
N LEU A 61 -21.24 -31.95 2.78
CA LEU A 61 -20.81 -30.55 2.73
C LEU A 61 -20.55 -30.05 1.31
N LYS A 62 -19.94 -30.87 0.45
CA LYS A 62 -19.68 -30.53 -0.95
C LYS A 62 -20.97 -30.44 -1.80
N ASN A 63 -21.94 -31.35 -1.57
CA ASN A 63 -23.20 -31.36 -2.30
C ASN A 63 -24.17 -30.26 -1.88
N SER A 64 -23.94 -29.67 -0.69
CA SER A 64 -24.78 -28.61 -0.15
C SER A 64 -23.86 -27.49 0.36
N PRO A 65 -23.34 -26.59 -0.50
CA PRO A 65 -22.50 -25.48 -0.09
C PRO A 65 -23.23 -24.59 0.92
N PRO A 66 -22.51 -23.91 1.84
CA PRO A 66 -23.14 -23.07 2.84
C PRO A 66 -23.90 -21.92 2.19
N ASN A 67 -24.98 -21.49 2.82
CA ASN A 67 -25.89 -20.46 2.31
C ASN A 67 -25.93 -19.27 3.29
N GLU A 68 -25.50 -18.11 2.84
CA GLU A 68 -25.41 -16.92 3.68
C GLU A 68 -26.78 -16.41 4.14
N GLU A 69 -27.81 -16.46 3.30
CA GLU A 69 -29.15 -16.02 3.69
C GLU A 69 -29.72 -16.91 4.81
N ARG A 70 -29.53 -18.24 4.71
CA ARG A 70 -29.96 -19.15 5.78
C ARG A 70 -29.17 -18.93 7.07
N ARG A 71 -27.87 -18.68 6.98
CA ARG A 71 -27.03 -18.32 8.14
C ARG A 71 -27.59 -17.07 8.84
N LYS A 72 -27.91 -16.02 8.08
CA LYS A 72 -28.49 -14.77 8.62
C LYS A 72 -29.84 -15.01 9.32
N GLU A 73 -30.69 -15.85 8.73
CA GLU A 73 -31.98 -16.21 9.38
C GLU A 73 -31.74 -16.84 10.75
N ILE A 74 -30.79 -17.76 10.86
CA ILE A 74 -30.44 -18.41 12.13
C ILE A 74 -29.78 -17.40 13.09
N GLU A 75 -28.88 -16.55 12.58
CA GLU A 75 -28.19 -15.55 13.41
C GLU A 75 -29.15 -14.54 14.05
N ARG A 76 -30.24 -14.14 13.35
CA ARG A 76 -31.27 -13.25 13.92
C ARG A 76 -31.91 -13.82 15.19
N VAL A 77 -31.83 -15.14 15.40
CA VAL A 77 -32.39 -15.82 16.59
C VAL A 77 -31.30 -16.11 17.62
N THR A 78 -30.10 -16.49 17.15
CA THR A 78 -29.00 -16.94 18.03
C THR A 78 -28.10 -15.83 18.48
N ASP A 79 -28.08 -14.69 17.77
CA ASP A 79 -27.18 -13.56 17.93
C ASP A 79 -25.70 -14.00 17.98
N HIS A 80 -25.37 -15.06 17.21
CA HIS A 80 -24.04 -15.65 17.21
C HIS A 80 -23.63 -16.15 15.81
N ASP A 81 -22.74 -15.42 15.16
CA ASP A 81 -22.28 -15.62 13.79
C ASP A 81 -21.84 -17.06 13.46
N LEU A 82 -20.79 -17.56 14.15
CA LEU A 82 -20.28 -18.90 13.87
C LEU A 82 -21.29 -19.99 14.27
N MET A 83 -22.02 -19.83 15.38
CA MET A 83 -23.02 -20.83 15.79
C MET A 83 -24.15 -20.92 14.75
N ALA A 84 -24.53 -19.79 14.15
CA ALA A 84 -25.50 -19.78 13.04
C ALA A 84 -25.00 -20.60 11.85
N TYR A 85 -23.71 -20.49 11.49
CA TYR A 85 -23.09 -21.34 10.47
C TYR A 85 -23.12 -22.82 10.87
N VAL A 86 -22.70 -23.16 12.10
CA VAL A 86 -22.70 -24.56 12.59
C VAL A 86 -24.11 -25.15 12.54
N MET A 87 -25.12 -24.43 13.02
CA MET A 87 -26.52 -24.87 13.00
C MET A 87 -27.04 -25.09 11.57
N GLN A 88 -26.70 -24.18 10.65
CA GLN A 88 -27.03 -24.38 9.24
C GLN A 88 -26.42 -25.66 8.68
N ARG A 89 -25.16 -25.97 9.04
CA ARG A 89 -24.53 -27.23 8.58
C ARG A 89 -25.20 -28.46 9.22
N TRP A 90 -25.63 -28.35 10.48
CA TRP A 90 -26.38 -29.44 11.15
C TRP A 90 -27.72 -29.74 10.45
N GLU A 91 -28.40 -28.77 9.85
CA GLU A 91 -29.66 -28.98 9.12
C GLU A 91 -29.54 -30.03 7.97
N ILE A 92 -28.34 -30.13 7.38
CA ILE A 92 -28.07 -31.06 6.27
C ILE A 92 -27.36 -32.36 6.70
N LEU A 93 -26.94 -32.45 7.96
CA LEU A 93 -26.17 -33.59 8.49
C LEU A 93 -27.05 -34.46 9.36
N PRO A 94 -27.07 -35.81 9.14
CA PRO A 94 -27.72 -36.73 10.08
C PRO A 94 -27.01 -36.74 11.45
N PRO A 95 -27.71 -37.18 12.51
CA PRO A 95 -27.19 -37.07 13.89
C PRO A 95 -25.80 -37.67 14.11
N GLU A 96 -25.48 -38.78 13.46
CA GLU A 96 -24.15 -39.43 13.57
C GLU A 96 -23.01 -38.60 12.93
N LEU A 97 -23.32 -37.73 11.96
CA LEU A 97 -22.37 -36.81 11.34
C LEU A 97 -22.31 -35.49 12.11
N GLN A 98 -23.43 -35.02 12.70
CA GLN A 98 -23.43 -33.89 13.61
C GLN A 98 -22.51 -34.12 14.81
N ALA A 99 -22.43 -35.35 15.30
CA ALA A 99 -21.60 -35.73 16.44
C ALA A 99 -20.08 -35.57 16.20
N ILE A 100 -19.63 -35.57 14.95
CA ILE A 100 -18.22 -35.40 14.59
C ILE A 100 -17.91 -34.01 14.01
N PHE A 101 -18.94 -33.27 13.54
CA PHE A 101 -18.80 -31.93 13.02
C PHE A 101 -18.69 -30.91 14.18
N HIS A 102 -17.74 -29.99 14.13
CA HIS A 102 -17.47 -28.99 15.16
C HIS A 102 -17.17 -29.58 16.56
N LYS A 103 -16.75 -30.84 16.64
CA LYS A 103 -16.50 -31.53 17.90
C LYS A 103 -15.33 -30.90 18.66
N ALA A 104 -15.55 -30.57 19.92
CA ALA A 104 -14.56 -29.98 20.83
C ALA A 104 -13.87 -28.71 20.27
N LYS A 105 -14.57 -27.92 19.46
CA LYS A 105 -14.09 -26.67 18.89
C LYS A 105 -14.81 -25.49 19.52
N THR A 106 -14.13 -24.36 19.57
CA THR A 106 -14.72 -23.05 19.82
C THR A 106 -14.73 -22.20 18.56
N SER A 107 -15.45 -21.10 18.56
CA SER A 107 -15.62 -20.24 17.37
C SER A 107 -14.30 -19.87 16.69
N PHE A 108 -13.28 -19.53 17.46
CA PHE A 108 -12.00 -19.09 16.91
C PHE A 108 -11.03 -20.23 16.53
N ASP A 109 -11.38 -21.48 16.83
CA ASP A 109 -10.69 -22.63 16.24
C ASP A 109 -11.04 -22.77 14.74
N ILE A 110 -12.14 -22.14 14.30
CA ILE A 110 -12.59 -22.12 12.91
C ILE A 110 -12.35 -20.74 12.29
N GLN A 111 -12.71 -19.66 12.97
CA GLN A 111 -12.61 -18.30 12.41
C GLN A 111 -11.16 -17.88 12.18
N ASP A 112 -10.27 -17.96 13.18
CA ASP A 112 -8.89 -17.52 13.01
C ASP A 112 -8.18 -18.23 11.85
N PRO A 113 -8.19 -19.59 11.71
CA PRO A 113 -7.58 -20.23 10.55
C PRO A 113 -8.22 -19.80 9.22
N ALA A 114 -9.55 -19.65 9.17
CA ALA A 114 -10.26 -19.23 7.95
C ALA A 114 -9.93 -17.78 7.57
N ASP A 115 -9.83 -16.88 8.54
CA ASP A 115 -9.46 -15.49 8.33
C ASP A 115 -7.98 -15.37 7.90
N GLN A 116 -7.07 -16.16 8.48
CA GLN A 116 -5.68 -16.20 8.04
C GLN A 116 -5.55 -16.65 6.57
N LEU A 117 -6.32 -17.64 6.14
CA LEU A 117 -6.35 -18.06 4.73
C LEU A 117 -6.82 -16.93 3.80
N ALA A 118 -7.81 -16.13 4.23
CA ALA A 118 -8.27 -14.98 3.49
C ALA A 118 -7.22 -13.88 3.41
N LEU A 119 -6.57 -13.55 4.55
CA LEU A 119 -5.53 -12.53 4.64
C LEU A 119 -4.29 -12.91 3.80
N ILE A 120 -3.91 -14.19 3.79
CA ILE A 120 -2.82 -14.70 2.94
C ILE A 120 -3.16 -14.51 1.46
N ALA A 121 -4.37 -14.91 1.03
CA ALA A 121 -4.78 -14.76 -0.36
C ALA A 121 -4.83 -13.28 -0.80
N ALA A 122 -5.31 -12.39 0.06
CA ALA A 122 -5.34 -10.96 -0.20
C ALA A 122 -3.93 -10.36 -0.27
N LEU A 123 -3.04 -10.76 0.65
CA LEU A 123 -1.66 -10.31 0.67
C LEU A 123 -0.86 -10.81 -0.55
N ASP A 124 -1.12 -12.03 -1.00
CA ASP A 124 -0.51 -12.56 -2.22
C ASP A 124 -0.89 -11.73 -3.45
N ALA A 125 -2.14 -11.26 -3.56
CA ALA A 125 -2.56 -10.36 -4.62
C ALA A 125 -1.81 -9.00 -4.57
N VAL A 126 -1.58 -8.44 -3.38
CA VAL A 126 -0.78 -7.21 -3.20
C VAL A 126 0.69 -7.43 -3.62
N ILE A 127 1.28 -8.56 -3.21
CA ILE A 127 2.67 -8.91 -3.53
C ILE A 127 2.85 -9.08 -5.05
N ASP A 128 1.88 -9.67 -5.73
CA ASP A 128 1.95 -9.88 -7.18
C ASP A 128 1.84 -8.56 -7.96
N ASP A 129 0.92 -7.66 -7.54
CA ASP A 129 0.82 -6.33 -8.14
C ASP A 129 2.10 -5.50 -7.86
N LEU A 130 2.69 -5.62 -6.66
CA LEU A 130 3.96 -4.97 -6.34
C LEU A 130 5.12 -5.50 -7.20
N ARG A 131 5.19 -6.81 -7.45
CA ARG A 131 6.18 -7.40 -8.37
C ARG A 131 6.05 -6.82 -9.77
N SER A 132 4.83 -6.68 -10.25
CA SER A 132 4.54 -6.06 -11.55
C SER A 132 5.01 -4.60 -11.59
N LEU A 133 4.73 -3.80 -10.55
CA LEU A 133 5.23 -2.43 -10.45
C LEU A 133 6.76 -2.37 -10.43
N MET A 134 7.41 -3.27 -9.70
CA MET A 134 8.88 -3.34 -9.65
C MET A 134 9.47 -3.62 -11.04
N GLU A 135 8.87 -4.52 -11.80
CA GLU A 135 9.30 -4.81 -13.17
C GLU A 135 9.12 -3.60 -14.10
N ILE A 136 7.97 -2.93 -14.04
CA ILE A 136 7.71 -1.68 -14.78
C ILE A 136 8.78 -0.63 -14.40
N THR A 137 9.03 -0.43 -13.10
CA THR A 137 10.01 0.54 -12.60
C THR A 137 11.42 0.23 -13.11
N ARG A 138 11.82 -1.04 -13.09
CA ARG A 138 13.10 -1.49 -13.64
C ARG A 138 13.21 -1.20 -15.13
N ASN A 139 12.18 -1.52 -15.92
CA ASN A 139 12.19 -1.32 -17.35
C ASN A 139 12.26 0.17 -17.73
N GLN A 140 11.51 1.03 -17.02
CA GLN A 140 11.61 2.47 -17.19
C GLN A 140 12.99 3.00 -16.74
N GLY A 141 13.53 2.48 -15.64
CA GLY A 141 14.88 2.80 -15.16
C GLY A 141 15.96 2.53 -16.22
N LEU A 142 15.90 1.38 -16.88
CA LEU A 142 16.81 1.03 -17.97
C LEU A 142 16.62 1.92 -19.20
N LYS A 143 15.36 2.19 -19.57
CA LYS A 143 15.01 3.05 -20.73
C LYS A 143 15.59 4.45 -20.58
N TYR A 144 15.51 5.03 -19.38
CA TYR A 144 15.95 6.40 -19.09
C TYR A 144 17.25 6.47 -18.31
N TRP A 145 18.09 5.41 -18.38
CA TRP A 145 19.32 5.32 -17.60
C TRP A 145 20.27 6.50 -17.82
N TYR A 146 20.38 6.97 -19.06
CA TYR A 146 21.26 8.08 -19.44
C TYR A 146 20.55 9.44 -19.55
N SER A 147 19.25 9.53 -19.24
CA SER A 147 18.55 10.82 -19.25
C SER A 147 19.05 11.69 -18.10
N PRO A 148 19.67 12.84 -18.35
CA PRO A 148 20.21 13.70 -17.30
C PRO A 148 19.10 14.23 -16.42
N LEU A 149 19.37 14.36 -15.12
CA LEU A 149 18.43 14.91 -14.14
C LEU A 149 19.18 15.71 -13.11
N LEU A 150 18.73 16.94 -12.86
CA LEU A 150 19.21 17.74 -11.73
C LEU A 150 18.70 17.13 -10.41
N LEU A 151 19.60 16.54 -9.66
CA LEU A 151 19.29 16.00 -8.32
C LEU A 151 19.23 17.15 -7.33
N ARG A 152 18.24 17.10 -6.43
CA ARG A 152 17.94 18.17 -5.48
C ARG A 152 17.96 17.65 -4.06
N THR A 153 18.47 18.49 -3.16
CA THR A 153 18.29 18.38 -1.70
C THR A 153 17.70 19.69 -1.20
N HIS A 154 16.78 19.64 -0.26
CA HIS A 154 16.08 20.82 0.25
C HIS A 154 15.43 21.69 -0.85
N GLY A 155 15.02 21.08 -1.96
CA GLY A 155 14.47 21.79 -3.12
C GLY A 155 15.51 22.52 -3.99
N GLN A 156 16.79 22.51 -3.62
CA GLN A 156 17.88 23.16 -4.35
C GLN A 156 18.63 22.16 -5.22
N GLY A 157 19.10 22.59 -6.38
CA GLY A 157 19.97 21.79 -7.22
C GLY A 157 21.29 21.46 -6.50
N ALA A 158 21.64 20.19 -6.46
CA ALA A 158 22.81 19.72 -5.73
C ALA A 158 23.85 19.09 -6.67
N HIS A 159 23.42 18.23 -7.59
CA HIS A 159 24.31 17.49 -8.46
C HIS A 159 23.60 17.01 -9.73
N VAL A 160 24.34 16.76 -10.80
CA VAL A 160 23.82 16.12 -12.00
C VAL A 160 23.84 14.60 -11.82
N GLY A 161 22.69 14.00 -11.93
CA GLY A 161 22.54 12.56 -12.00
C GLY A 161 21.72 12.14 -13.22
N THR A 162 20.97 11.03 -13.11
CA THR A 162 20.10 10.59 -14.19
C THR A 162 18.70 10.23 -13.66
N PHE A 163 17.72 10.29 -14.56
CA PHE A 163 16.35 9.85 -14.24
C PHE A 163 16.30 8.35 -13.97
N GLY A 164 17.10 7.54 -14.70
CA GLY A 164 17.21 6.11 -14.41
C GLY A 164 17.74 5.83 -13.01
N LYS A 165 18.72 6.61 -12.52
CA LYS A 165 19.19 6.52 -11.11
C LYS A 165 18.09 6.86 -10.11
N ARG A 166 17.25 7.84 -10.38
CA ARG A 166 16.08 8.16 -9.57
C ARG A 166 15.12 6.97 -9.50
N LEU A 167 14.80 6.36 -10.65
CA LEU A 167 13.94 5.18 -10.73
C LEU A 167 14.55 3.96 -10.02
N SER A 168 15.86 3.79 -10.05
CA SER A 168 16.54 2.72 -9.30
C SER A 168 16.40 2.89 -7.78
N SER A 169 16.32 4.11 -7.27
CA SER A 169 16.04 4.38 -5.86
C SER A 169 14.61 3.98 -5.49
N TYR A 170 13.63 4.28 -6.34
CA TYR A 170 12.25 3.81 -6.14
C TYR A 170 12.17 2.28 -6.13
N PHE A 171 12.86 1.63 -7.06
CA PHE A 171 12.93 0.17 -7.09
C PHE A 171 13.49 -0.42 -5.79
N ALA A 172 14.52 0.20 -5.21
CA ALA A 172 15.09 -0.22 -3.93
C ALA A 172 14.07 -0.08 -2.78
N ASP A 173 13.35 1.04 -2.70
CA ASP A 173 12.32 1.26 -1.67
C ASP A 173 11.16 0.27 -1.83
N LEU A 174 10.70 0.00 -3.06
CA LEU A 174 9.69 -1.02 -3.34
C LEU A 174 10.17 -2.42 -2.93
N LYS A 175 11.48 -2.72 -3.10
CA LYS A 175 12.06 -3.99 -2.66
C LYS A 175 12.07 -4.14 -1.15
N PHE A 176 12.33 -3.08 -0.39
CA PHE A 176 12.20 -3.09 1.07
C PHE A 176 10.75 -3.32 1.50
N ALA A 177 9.79 -2.64 0.88
CA ALA A 177 8.37 -2.88 1.14
C ALA A 177 7.97 -4.33 0.84
N GLN A 178 8.44 -4.90 -0.29
CA GLN A 178 8.21 -6.32 -0.62
C GLN A 178 8.73 -7.27 0.46
N ASN A 179 9.95 -7.06 0.94
CA ASN A 179 10.54 -7.90 1.98
C ASN A 179 9.71 -7.84 3.28
N TYR A 180 9.17 -6.67 3.62
CA TYR A 180 8.34 -6.52 4.80
C TYR A 180 6.96 -7.20 4.63
N LEU A 181 6.36 -7.13 3.44
CA LEU A 181 5.13 -7.90 3.13
C LEU A 181 5.37 -9.41 3.18
N LEU A 182 6.50 -9.90 2.69
CA LEU A 182 6.87 -11.32 2.77
C LEU A 182 7.05 -11.78 4.22
N TYR A 183 7.67 -10.95 5.06
CA TYR A 183 7.74 -11.20 6.51
C TYR A 183 6.35 -11.23 7.14
N ALA A 184 5.49 -10.25 6.82
CA ALA A 184 4.12 -10.22 7.31
C ALA A 184 3.34 -11.48 6.89
N ARG A 185 3.53 -11.94 5.65
CA ARG A 185 2.93 -13.18 5.14
C ARG A 185 3.32 -14.40 5.98
N GLU A 186 4.58 -14.47 6.39
CA GLU A 186 5.04 -15.53 7.29
C GLU A 186 4.35 -15.44 8.65
N MET A 187 4.21 -14.22 9.20
CA MET A 187 3.60 -13.97 10.52
C MET A 187 2.09 -14.28 10.54
N ILE A 188 1.38 -14.12 9.45
CA ILE A 188 -0.04 -14.50 9.34
C ILE A 188 -0.26 -15.95 8.88
N SER A 189 0.81 -16.74 8.66
CA SER A 189 0.69 -18.16 8.27
C SER A 189 0.55 -19.10 9.47
N PHE A 190 -0.06 -18.62 10.55
CA PHE A 190 -0.36 -19.41 11.73
C PHE A 190 -1.87 -19.61 11.90
N GLY A 191 -2.23 -20.69 12.58
CA GLY A 191 -3.59 -20.99 12.99
C GLY A 191 -3.62 -21.55 14.41
N LYS A 192 -4.82 -21.76 14.92
CA LYS A 192 -5.04 -22.41 16.21
C LYS A 192 -6.26 -23.31 16.17
N MET A 193 -6.25 -24.41 16.95
CA MET A 193 -7.39 -25.28 17.28
C MET A 193 -7.23 -25.80 18.70
N SER A 194 -6.82 -24.92 19.62
CA SER A 194 -6.43 -25.24 21.00
C SER A 194 -7.57 -25.15 22.01
N GLY A 195 -8.83 -24.94 21.53
CA GLY A 195 -10.01 -24.91 22.38
C GLY A 195 -10.32 -23.57 23.02
N LEU A 196 -11.20 -23.57 24.02
CA LEU A 196 -11.90 -22.41 24.57
C LEU A 196 -10.96 -21.29 25.07
N VAL A 197 -9.86 -21.65 25.71
CA VAL A 197 -8.89 -20.71 26.28
C VAL A 197 -7.44 -21.00 25.84
N GLY A 198 -7.26 -21.90 24.88
CA GLY A 198 -5.94 -22.23 24.36
C GLY A 198 -5.16 -23.28 25.20
N ASP A 199 -5.82 -23.93 26.17
CA ASP A 199 -5.20 -24.83 27.12
C ASP A 199 -5.25 -26.33 26.74
N TYR A 200 -5.80 -26.63 25.58
CA TYR A 200 -5.99 -27.99 25.03
C TYR A 200 -6.79 -28.96 25.95
N GLN A 201 -7.57 -28.48 26.91
CA GLN A 201 -8.32 -29.33 27.82
C GLN A 201 -9.22 -30.36 27.13
N ASN A 202 -9.89 -29.95 26.02
CA ASN A 202 -10.74 -30.81 25.20
C ASN A 202 -10.25 -30.87 23.75
N ALA A 203 -9.04 -30.43 23.44
CA ALA A 203 -8.42 -30.41 22.14
C ALA A 203 -7.09 -31.16 22.16
N SER A 204 -6.55 -31.49 20.99
CA SER A 204 -5.27 -32.15 20.85
C SER A 204 -4.35 -31.33 19.94
N TYR A 205 -3.14 -31.00 20.44
CA TYR A 205 -2.16 -30.33 19.60
C TYR A 205 -1.69 -31.18 18.42
N GLN A 206 -1.83 -32.49 18.45
CA GLN A 206 -1.54 -33.39 17.32
C GLN A 206 -2.60 -33.23 16.23
N ILE A 207 -3.88 -33.16 16.62
CA ILE A 207 -5.00 -32.90 15.70
C ILE A 207 -4.85 -31.48 15.10
N GLU A 208 -4.59 -30.49 15.93
CA GLU A 208 -4.32 -29.11 15.49
C GLU A 208 -3.20 -29.07 14.45
N TYR A 209 -2.03 -29.67 14.75
CA TYR A 209 -0.90 -29.71 13.83
C TYR A 209 -1.26 -30.31 12.49
N GLN A 210 -1.97 -31.45 12.47
CA GLN A 210 -2.36 -32.12 11.23
C GLN A 210 -3.40 -31.32 10.43
N ALA A 211 -4.40 -30.76 11.11
CA ALA A 211 -5.44 -29.97 10.48
C ALA A 211 -4.85 -28.68 9.85
N LEU A 212 -4.05 -27.94 10.61
CA LEU A 212 -3.42 -26.72 10.11
C LEU A 212 -2.41 -26.97 9.00
N LYS A 213 -1.67 -28.07 9.06
CA LYS A 213 -0.78 -28.50 7.97
C LYS A 213 -1.55 -28.77 6.67
N MET A 214 -2.73 -29.39 6.72
CA MET A 214 -3.59 -29.58 5.54
C MET A 214 -4.07 -28.26 4.94
N LEU A 215 -4.22 -27.22 5.77
CA LEU A 215 -4.59 -25.87 5.37
C LEU A 215 -3.39 -25.01 4.93
N GLY A 216 -2.15 -25.53 5.01
CA GLY A 216 -0.95 -24.76 4.72
C GLY A 216 -0.56 -23.77 5.83
N LEU A 217 -1.13 -23.92 7.03
CA LEU A 217 -0.85 -23.10 8.21
C LEU A 217 0.04 -23.83 9.20
N LYS A 218 0.70 -23.07 10.08
CA LYS A 218 1.49 -23.58 11.22
C LYS A 218 0.70 -23.42 12.51
N PRO A 219 0.77 -24.33 13.47
CA PRO A 219 0.14 -24.13 14.77
C PRO A 219 0.84 -23.04 15.56
N TYR A 220 0.06 -22.21 16.25
CA TYR A 220 0.56 -21.23 17.21
C TYR A 220 0.22 -21.66 18.64
N TYR A 221 1.15 -22.36 19.28
CA TYR A 221 0.94 -22.97 20.59
C TYR A 221 0.77 -21.98 21.77
N GLY A 222 1.07 -20.70 21.56
CA GLY A 222 0.87 -19.64 22.54
C GLY A 222 -0.48 -18.90 22.38
N ALA A 223 -1.44 -19.45 21.65
CA ALA A 223 -2.76 -18.84 21.50
C ALA A 223 -3.54 -18.92 22.82
N SER A 224 -4.35 -17.89 23.06
CA SER A 224 -5.46 -17.94 24.04
C SER A 224 -6.72 -18.50 23.36
N GLN A 225 -7.90 -17.93 23.56
CA GLN A 225 -9.04 -18.27 22.72
C GLN A 225 -8.83 -17.86 21.26
N ILE A 226 -7.95 -16.86 21.02
CA ILE A 226 -7.64 -16.28 19.72
C ILE A 226 -6.12 -16.26 19.45
N LEU A 227 -5.75 -16.12 18.19
CA LEU A 227 -4.37 -15.78 17.82
C LEU A 227 -4.00 -14.37 18.31
N PRO A 228 -2.72 -14.09 18.62
CA PRO A 228 -2.29 -12.76 19.04
C PRO A 228 -2.48 -11.74 17.89
N ARG A 229 -3.12 -10.62 18.20
CA ARG A 229 -3.42 -9.56 17.23
C ARG A 229 -2.18 -8.77 16.77
N SER A 230 -1.02 -9.06 17.37
CA SER A 230 0.28 -8.60 16.84
C SER A 230 0.55 -9.07 15.42
N MET A 231 0.04 -10.23 15.01
CA MET A 231 0.15 -10.71 13.62
C MET A 231 -0.58 -9.78 12.65
N HIS A 232 -1.79 -9.37 12.99
CA HIS A 232 -2.58 -8.42 12.19
C HIS A 232 -1.95 -7.01 12.20
N ALA A 233 -1.37 -6.58 13.31
CA ALA A 233 -0.65 -5.31 13.42
C ALA A 233 0.61 -5.29 12.52
N ILE A 234 1.36 -6.39 12.44
CA ILE A 234 2.50 -6.54 11.52
C ILE A 234 2.03 -6.46 10.06
N LEU A 235 0.95 -7.16 9.72
CA LEU A 235 0.34 -7.10 8.40
C LEU A 235 -0.08 -5.66 8.04
N ALA A 236 -0.83 -5.01 8.92
CA ALA A 236 -1.28 -3.63 8.73
C ALA A 236 -0.11 -2.66 8.57
N SER A 237 0.93 -2.80 9.39
CA SER A 237 2.15 -2.00 9.29
C SER A 237 2.85 -2.18 7.95
N SER A 238 2.95 -3.41 7.45
CA SER A 238 3.61 -3.71 6.17
C SER A 238 2.84 -3.11 4.97
N LEU A 239 1.52 -3.20 4.96
CA LEU A 239 0.66 -2.57 3.95
C LEU A 239 0.75 -1.05 4.01
N THR A 240 0.77 -0.46 5.21
CA THR A 240 0.90 0.99 5.40
C THR A 240 2.28 1.50 4.95
N VAL A 241 3.36 0.76 5.22
CA VAL A 241 4.71 1.09 4.71
C VAL A 241 4.73 1.05 3.19
N LEU A 242 4.12 0.06 2.55
CA LEU A 242 3.96 0.05 1.10
C LEU A 242 3.24 1.30 0.60
N CYS A 243 2.10 1.66 1.20
CA CYS A 243 1.35 2.88 0.84
C CYS A 243 2.22 4.15 0.99
N GLY A 244 3.07 4.22 2.03
CA GLY A 244 4.01 5.33 2.24
C GLY A 244 5.07 5.43 1.14
N VAL A 245 5.65 4.30 0.72
CA VAL A 245 6.60 4.25 -0.40
C VAL A 245 5.92 4.70 -1.70
N LEU A 246 4.70 4.24 -1.96
CA LEU A 246 3.94 4.65 -3.13
C LEU A 246 3.58 6.14 -3.11
N ALA A 247 3.21 6.67 -1.95
CA ALA A 247 2.92 8.10 -1.76
C ALA A 247 4.16 8.97 -2.01
N LYS A 248 5.34 8.54 -1.52
CA LYS A 248 6.61 9.21 -1.79
C LYS A 248 6.93 9.28 -3.29
N ILE A 249 6.74 8.19 -4.02
CA ILE A 249 6.91 8.16 -5.49
C ILE A 249 5.91 9.10 -6.16
N ALA A 250 4.67 9.11 -5.70
CA ALA A 250 3.60 9.95 -6.21
C ALA A 250 3.88 11.45 -5.97
N GLU A 251 4.39 11.83 -4.81
CA GLU A 251 4.81 13.20 -4.50
C GLU A 251 5.95 13.65 -5.42
N ASP A 252 6.98 12.83 -5.60
CA ASP A 252 8.07 13.13 -6.55
C ASP A 252 7.54 13.33 -7.97
N PHE A 253 6.56 12.54 -8.42
CA PHE A 253 5.92 12.72 -9.72
C PHE A 253 5.20 14.06 -9.85
N GLN A 254 4.47 14.49 -8.82
CA GLN A 254 3.84 15.81 -8.81
C GLN A 254 4.87 16.93 -8.84
N LEU A 255 5.95 16.80 -8.09
CA LEU A 255 7.04 17.77 -8.09
C LEU A 255 7.69 17.90 -9.47
N MET A 256 7.89 16.78 -10.17
CA MET A 256 8.45 16.75 -11.54
C MET A 256 7.45 17.16 -12.62
N ALA A 257 6.14 17.16 -12.36
CA ALA A 257 5.10 17.52 -13.31
C ALA A 257 4.73 19.01 -13.30
N ARG A 258 5.40 19.85 -12.50
CA ARG A 258 5.05 21.26 -12.30
C ARG A 258 5.34 22.13 -13.53
N ASN A 259 4.43 23.06 -13.79
CA ASN A 259 4.64 24.12 -14.78
C ASN A 259 5.71 25.13 -14.28
N PRO A 260 6.36 25.89 -15.21
CA PRO A 260 6.10 25.91 -16.65
C PRO A 260 6.81 24.80 -17.44
N ARG A 261 7.76 24.06 -16.80
CA ARG A 261 8.61 23.06 -17.46
C ARG A 261 8.48 21.70 -16.79
N PRO A 262 7.48 20.89 -17.14
CA PRO A 262 7.34 19.56 -16.58
C PRO A 262 8.49 18.66 -17.05
N LEU A 263 9.10 17.89 -16.13
CA LEU A 263 10.11 16.87 -16.41
C LEU A 263 9.44 15.55 -16.79
N ILE A 264 8.28 15.29 -16.20
CA ILE A 264 7.38 14.19 -16.53
C ILE A 264 5.93 14.69 -16.54
N GLN A 265 5.02 13.89 -17.07
CA GLN A 265 3.60 14.17 -17.01
C GLN A 265 2.81 12.86 -16.90
N GLU A 266 1.80 12.83 -16.04
CA GLU A 266 0.85 11.73 -16.00
C GLU A 266 0.16 11.54 -17.36
N PRO A 267 -0.15 10.28 -17.74
CA PRO A 267 -0.83 10.02 -18.99
C PRO A 267 -2.21 10.68 -18.98
N PHE A 268 -2.51 11.36 -20.07
CA PHE A 268 -3.79 12.06 -20.29
C PHE A 268 -4.56 11.38 -21.42
N LYS A 269 -5.76 10.89 -21.15
CA LYS A 269 -6.58 10.21 -22.15
C LYS A 269 -7.24 11.23 -23.08
N ILE A 270 -7.48 10.85 -24.34
CA ILE A 270 -8.28 11.66 -25.27
C ILE A 270 -9.66 11.89 -24.64
N GLY A 271 -10.08 13.16 -24.59
CA GLY A 271 -11.35 13.56 -23.97
C GLY A 271 -11.32 13.71 -22.43
N GLN A 272 -10.19 13.46 -21.79
CA GLN A 272 -10.06 13.71 -20.35
C GLN A 272 -10.04 15.21 -20.06
N THR A 273 -10.85 15.64 -19.08
CA THR A 273 -10.85 17.02 -18.57
C THR A 273 -9.91 17.13 -17.39
N GLY A 274 -8.87 17.95 -17.49
CA GLY A 274 -7.91 18.17 -16.41
C GLY A 274 -8.39 19.15 -15.33
N SER A 275 -9.24 20.09 -15.72
CA SER A 275 -9.80 21.11 -14.84
C SER A 275 -11.12 21.62 -15.43
N SER A 276 -12.10 21.89 -14.56
CA SER A 276 -13.37 22.51 -14.97
C SER A 276 -13.25 23.97 -15.37
N ALA A 277 -12.21 24.65 -14.88
CA ALA A 277 -12.01 26.09 -15.08
C ALA A 277 -10.90 26.42 -16.09
N SER A 278 -9.87 25.57 -16.22
CA SER A 278 -8.73 25.83 -17.10
C SER A 278 -8.49 24.62 -18.02
N PRO A 279 -8.84 24.73 -19.32
CA PRO A 279 -8.71 23.61 -20.26
C PRO A 279 -7.27 23.13 -20.48
N ALA A 280 -6.28 24.01 -20.28
CA ALA A 280 -4.86 23.68 -20.46
C ALA A 280 -4.24 22.99 -19.23
N LYS A 281 -4.94 22.97 -18.08
CA LYS A 281 -4.40 22.44 -16.83
C LYS A 281 -4.50 20.90 -16.80
N LYS A 282 -3.35 20.25 -16.69
CA LYS A 282 -3.25 18.79 -16.56
C LYS A 282 -2.80 18.43 -15.13
N ASN A 283 -3.74 18.06 -14.29
CA ASN A 283 -3.48 17.72 -12.89
C ASN A 283 -2.96 16.29 -12.76
N SER A 284 -2.07 16.07 -11.79
CA SER A 284 -1.54 14.75 -11.42
C SER A 284 -2.51 14.01 -10.48
N ILE A 285 -3.72 13.71 -10.99
CA ILE A 285 -4.85 13.22 -10.19
C ILE A 285 -4.55 11.87 -9.53
N LYS A 286 -3.81 11.00 -10.22
CA LYS A 286 -3.49 9.68 -9.69
C LYS A 286 -2.46 9.74 -8.59
N SER A 287 -1.46 10.60 -8.72
CA SER A 287 -0.48 10.85 -7.68
C SER A 287 -1.12 11.48 -6.44
N GLU A 288 -1.96 12.51 -6.60
CA GLU A 288 -2.73 13.13 -5.51
C GLU A 288 -3.63 12.10 -4.79
N ASN A 289 -4.31 11.23 -5.55
CA ASN A 289 -5.13 10.17 -4.96
C ASN A 289 -4.29 9.16 -4.16
N THR A 290 -3.10 8.80 -4.65
CA THR A 290 -2.19 7.88 -3.95
C THR A 290 -1.74 8.43 -2.58
N GLU A 291 -1.46 9.72 -2.48
CA GLU A 291 -1.17 10.36 -1.19
C GLU A 291 -2.39 10.33 -0.25
N GLY A 292 -3.59 10.53 -0.80
CA GLY A 292 -4.84 10.40 -0.05
C GLY A 292 -5.02 8.99 0.51
N MET A 293 -4.72 7.95 -0.28
CA MET A 293 -4.76 6.55 0.16
C MET A 293 -3.81 6.27 1.32
N PHE A 294 -2.60 6.82 1.30
CA PHE A 294 -1.66 6.67 2.43
C PHE A 294 -2.21 7.27 3.74
N ARG A 295 -2.90 8.41 3.67
CA ARG A 295 -3.53 9.02 4.85
C ARG A 295 -4.63 8.14 5.45
N LEU A 296 -5.42 7.46 4.61
CA LEU A 296 -6.42 6.48 5.05
C LEU A 296 -5.75 5.26 5.67
N ALA A 297 -4.71 4.70 5.03
CA ALA A 297 -3.94 3.57 5.55
C ALA A 297 -3.36 3.84 6.95
N LEU A 298 -2.91 5.07 7.23
CA LEU A 298 -2.45 5.48 8.57
C LEU A 298 -3.58 5.43 9.60
N GLY A 299 -4.81 5.83 9.23
CA GLY A 299 -5.97 5.75 10.11
C GLY A 299 -6.31 4.31 10.50
N ASP A 300 -6.34 3.41 9.52
CA ASP A 300 -6.61 1.98 9.72
C ASP A 300 -5.50 1.31 10.54
N LEU A 301 -4.24 1.64 10.28
CA LEU A 301 -3.11 1.15 11.07
C LEU A 301 -3.26 1.51 12.56
N VAL A 302 -3.63 2.75 12.87
CA VAL A 302 -3.81 3.18 14.27
C VAL A 302 -4.90 2.36 14.95
N ALA A 303 -6.04 2.13 14.27
CA ALA A 303 -7.12 1.30 14.79
C ALA A 303 -6.67 -0.15 15.04
N LEU A 304 -5.92 -0.75 14.11
CA LEU A 304 -5.40 -2.12 14.22
C LEU A 304 -4.29 -2.27 15.26
N LEU A 305 -3.49 -1.24 15.51
CA LEU A 305 -2.53 -1.21 16.62
C LEU A 305 -3.25 -1.19 17.99
N GLN A 306 -4.42 -0.55 18.10
CA GLN A 306 -5.22 -0.60 19.32
C GLN A 306 -5.75 -2.01 19.63
N ASN A 307 -5.92 -2.86 18.63
CA ASN A 307 -6.33 -4.26 18.79
C ASN A 307 -5.28 -5.16 19.45
N LEU A 308 -4.06 -4.67 19.68
CA LEU A 308 -3.06 -5.35 20.51
C LEU A 308 -3.54 -5.52 21.96
N ILE A 309 -4.42 -4.63 22.43
CA ILE A 309 -4.98 -4.67 23.77
C ILE A 309 -6.18 -5.63 23.76
N THR A 310 -5.93 -6.86 24.13
CA THR A 310 -6.97 -7.89 24.33
C THR A 310 -7.11 -8.16 25.82
N LYS A 311 -8.35 -8.21 26.32
CA LYS A 311 -8.63 -8.49 27.73
C LYS A 311 -8.62 -10.00 27.98
N GLU A 312 -7.80 -10.44 28.90
CA GLU A 312 -7.67 -11.85 29.29
C GLU A 312 -7.47 -12.75 28.05
N GLU A 313 -8.14 -13.87 27.95
CA GLU A 313 -8.04 -14.80 26.82
C GLU A 313 -8.75 -14.30 25.56
N ARG A 314 -9.75 -13.40 25.71
CA ARG A 314 -10.45 -12.72 24.61
C ARG A 314 -11.52 -11.75 25.12
N ASP A 315 -11.66 -10.61 24.45
CA ASP A 315 -12.90 -9.82 24.39
C ASP A 315 -13.38 -9.72 22.92
N ILE A 316 -14.38 -8.88 22.61
CA ILE A 316 -14.94 -8.74 21.26
C ILE A 316 -14.54 -7.41 20.58
N ALA A 317 -13.79 -6.53 21.26
CA ALA A 317 -13.49 -5.19 20.76
C ALA A 317 -12.71 -5.23 19.44
N GLN A 318 -11.77 -6.17 19.28
CA GLN A 318 -10.97 -6.33 18.09
C GLN A 318 -11.80 -6.69 16.84
N SER A 319 -12.89 -7.43 17.01
CA SER A 319 -13.65 -8.01 15.91
C SER A 319 -14.27 -6.95 14.99
N SER A 320 -14.83 -5.87 15.55
CA SER A 320 -15.42 -4.79 14.76
C SER A 320 -14.37 -4.04 13.93
N VAL A 321 -13.19 -3.83 14.48
CA VAL A 321 -12.07 -3.15 13.79
C VAL A 321 -11.52 -4.03 12.66
N GLU A 322 -11.29 -5.32 12.90
CA GLU A 322 -10.75 -6.26 11.92
C GLU A 322 -11.65 -6.41 10.70
N ARG A 323 -12.96 -6.46 10.89
CA ARG A 323 -13.94 -6.57 9.82
C ARG A 323 -13.94 -5.38 8.84
N VAL A 324 -13.44 -4.24 9.28
CA VAL A 324 -13.42 -3.00 8.49
C VAL A 324 -12.00 -2.67 8.06
N ALA A 325 -11.12 -2.36 9.01
CA ALA A 325 -9.81 -1.77 8.75
C ALA A 325 -8.86 -2.71 7.97
N LEU A 326 -8.88 -4.02 8.21
CA LEU A 326 -8.03 -4.97 7.46
C LEU A 326 -8.44 -5.05 5.98
N ILE A 327 -9.74 -5.12 5.71
CA ILE A 327 -10.26 -5.20 4.34
C ILE A 327 -10.00 -3.90 3.59
N ASP A 328 -10.23 -2.76 4.24
CA ASP A 328 -9.97 -1.44 3.67
C ASP A 328 -8.50 -1.25 3.32
N LEU A 329 -7.56 -1.68 4.16
CA LEU A 329 -6.12 -1.60 3.88
C LEU A 329 -5.72 -2.34 2.60
N PHE A 330 -6.31 -3.48 2.30
CA PHE A 330 -6.06 -4.20 1.04
C PHE A 330 -6.58 -3.42 -0.16
N HIS A 331 -7.79 -2.88 -0.09
CA HIS A 331 -8.34 -2.04 -1.16
C HIS A 331 -7.51 -0.79 -1.39
N ILE A 332 -7.13 -0.10 -0.33
CA ILE A 332 -6.29 1.10 -0.35
C ILE A 332 -4.92 0.79 -0.99
N SER A 333 -4.27 -0.28 -0.56
CA SER A 333 -2.96 -0.70 -1.08
C SER A 333 -3.00 -1.04 -2.57
N LEU A 334 -4.00 -1.80 -3.00
CA LEU A 334 -4.16 -2.18 -4.41
C LEU A 334 -4.54 -0.98 -5.28
N ASN A 335 -5.36 -0.05 -4.79
CA ASN A 335 -5.67 1.18 -5.53
C ASN A 335 -4.42 2.06 -5.68
N ALA A 336 -3.60 2.21 -4.64
CA ALA A 336 -2.34 2.94 -4.69
C ALA A 336 -1.34 2.29 -5.67
N LEU A 337 -1.17 0.96 -5.62
CA LEU A 337 -0.35 0.19 -6.57
C LEU A 337 -0.82 0.41 -8.00
N LYS A 338 -2.12 0.28 -8.26
CA LYS A 338 -2.73 0.49 -9.58
C LYS A 338 -2.44 1.90 -10.13
N ASN A 339 -2.56 2.92 -9.29
CA ASN A 339 -2.31 4.30 -9.70
C ASN A 339 -0.84 4.52 -10.06
N VAL A 340 0.09 4.13 -9.18
CA VAL A 340 1.53 4.31 -9.39
C VAL A 340 2.02 3.48 -10.57
N SER A 341 1.55 2.23 -10.71
CA SER A 341 1.88 1.38 -11.86
C SER A 341 1.44 2.01 -13.18
N TYR A 342 0.21 2.51 -13.22
CA TYR A 342 -0.32 3.16 -14.42
C TYR A 342 0.47 4.42 -14.81
N VAL A 343 0.84 5.25 -13.83
CA VAL A 343 1.65 6.45 -14.10
C VAL A 343 3.06 6.06 -14.50
N MET A 344 3.72 5.17 -13.76
CA MET A 344 5.08 4.72 -14.05
C MET A 344 5.22 4.12 -15.46
N GLU A 345 4.25 3.34 -15.89
CA GLU A 345 4.26 2.69 -17.20
C GLU A 345 4.03 3.66 -18.35
N ASN A 346 3.12 4.63 -18.16
CA ASN A 346 2.54 5.42 -19.24
C ASN A 346 2.89 6.92 -19.19
N MET A 347 3.72 7.36 -18.23
CA MET A 347 4.11 8.76 -18.11
C MET A 347 4.86 9.25 -19.35
N ALA A 348 4.58 10.49 -19.77
CA ALA A 348 5.45 11.21 -20.69
C ALA A 348 6.68 11.71 -19.92
N VAL A 349 7.87 11.49 -20.49
CA VAL A 349 9.15 11.95 -19.92
C VAL A 349 9.76 12.94 -20.91
N TYR A 350 10.28 14.07 -20.41
CA TYR A 350 10.84 15.14 -21.20
C TYR A 350 12.35 15.34 -20.91
N PRO A 351 13.24 14.51 -21.50
CA PRO A 351 14.70 14.61 -21.25
C PRO A 351 15.29 15.98 -21.62
N VAL A 352 14.70 16.68 -22.62
CA VAL A 352 15.13 18.03 -23.00
C VAL A 352 14.88 19.01 -21.87
N HIS A 353 13.71 18.96 -21.22
CA HIS A 353 13.42 19.83 -20.06
C HIS A 353 14.33 19.53 -18.87
N MET A 354 14.68 18.24 -18.67
CA MET A 354 15.65 17.85 -17.64
C MET A 354 17.03 18.44 -17.90
N LEU A 355 17.48 18.46 -19.16
CA LEU A 355 18.73 19.06 -19.56
C LEU A 355 18.69 20.61 -19.40
N ASP A 356 17.59 21.25 -19.79
CA ASP A 356 17.40 22.69 -19.67
C ASP A 356 17.54 23.14 -18.22
N GLU A 357 16.95 22.40 -17.26
CA GLU A 357 17.11 22.71 -15.83
C GLU A 357 18.58 22.68 -15.34
N ILE A 358 19.37 21.76 -15.89
CA ILE A 358 20.79 21.66 -15.59
C ILE A 358 21.54 22.87 -16.17
N LEU A 359 21.26 23.21 -17.41
CA LEU A 359 21.88 24.37 -18.09
C LEU A 359 21.57 25.69 -17.38
N GLU A 360 20.37 25.83 -16.81
CA GLU A 360 19.98 27.00 -16.02
C GLU A 360 20.72 27.14 -14.68
N MET A 361 21.37 26.07 -14.21
CA MET A 361 22.24 26.13 -13.02
C MET A 361 23.58 26.83 -13.28
N CYS A 362 23.93 27.07 -14.55
CA CYS A 362 25.14 27.80 -14.97
C CYS A 362 26.43 27.26 -14.37
N GLY A 363 26.53 25.94 -14.21
CA GLY A 363 27.71 25.26 -13.67
C GLY A 363 27.79 25.21 -12.13
N THR A 364 26.82 25.78 -11.42
CA THR A 364 26.83 25.76 -9.94
C THR A 364 26.61 24.39 -9.36
N GLU A 365 26.04 23.45 -10.12
CA GLU A 365 25.90 22.03 -9.75
C GLU A 365 27.26 21.29 -9.67
N ALA A 366 28.32 21.85 -10.26
CA ALA A 366 29.68 21.34 -10.21
C ALA A 366 30.50 21.91 -9.03
N ALA A 367 29.91 22.77 -8.19
CA ALA A 367 30.64 23.47 -7.12
C ALA A 367 31.36 22.54 -6.15
N GLU A 368 30.79 21.37 -5.82
CA GLU A 368 31.46 20.37 -4.97
C GLU A 368 32.70 19.81 -5.67
N ALA A 369 32.59 19.38 -6.90
CA ALA A 369 33.71 18.85 -7.67
C ALA A 369 34.81 19.88 -7.86
N ALA A 370 34.46 21.14 -8.13
CA ALA A 370 35.41 22.25 -8.23
C ALA A 370 36.17 22.52 -6.92
N LYS A 371 35.48 22.45 -5.79
CA LYS A 371 36.08 22.58 -4.45
C LYS A 371 37.06 21.42 -4.18
N GLU A 372 36.65 20.18 -4.42
CA GLU A 372 37.54 19.03 -4.19
C GLU A 372 38.75 19.07 -5.13
N PHE A 373 38.60 19.45 -6.40
CA PHE A 373 39.69 19.65 -7.32
C PHE A 373 40.73 20.66 -6.78
N LEU A 374 40.28 21.80 -6.23
CA LEU A 374 41.20 22.79 -5.62
C LEU A 374 41.92 22.20 -4.40
N VAL A 375 41.25 21.43 -3.56
CA VAL A 375 41.83 20.80 -2.39
C VAL A 375 42.89 19.76 -2.80
N GLU A 376 42.62 18.95 -3.79
CA GLU A 376 43.55 17.95 -4.35
C GLU A 376 44.80 18.60 -4.97
N ASN A 377 44.67 19.86 -5.44
CA ASN A 377 45.79 20.66 -5.96
C ASN A 377 46.47 21.55 -4.89
N GLY A 378 46.26 21.22 -3.61
CA GLY A 378 47.01 21.83 -2.49
C GLY A 378 46.41 23.11 -1.93
N ILE A 379 45.23 23.52 -2.33
CA ILE A 379 44.53 24.67 -1.75
C ILE A 379 43.87 24.25 -0.42
N PRO A 380 44.09 24.97 0.69
CA PRO A 380 43.40 24.65 1.94
C PRO A 380 41.86 24.61 1.77
N ARG A 381 41.20 23.63 2.40
CA ARG A 381 39.77 23.37 2.24
C ARG A 381 38.87 24.59 2.44
N GLU A 382 39.17 25.44 3.47
CA GLU A 382 38.40 26.64 3.74
C GLU A 382 38.56 27.68 2.62
N THR A 383 39.79 27.82 2.09
CA THR A 383 40.10 28.73 1.00
C THR A 383 39.44 28.25 -0.29
N ALA A 384 39.51 26.93 -0.60
CA ALA A 384 38.84 26.32 -1.75
C ALA A 384 37.30 26.54 -1.68
N TYR A 385 36.72 26.34 -0.50
CA TYR A 385 35.31 26.61 -0.27
C TYR A 385 34.94 28.07 -0.52
N ALA A 386 35.74 29.02 0.01
CA ALA A 386 35.49 30.45 -0.18
C ALA A 386 35.58 30.87 -1.65
N ILE A 387 36.57 30.35 -2.39
CA ILE A 387 36.76 30.64 -3.82
C ILE A 387 35.56 30.14 -4.60
N VAL A 388 35.17 28.87 -4.42
CA VAL A 388 34.06 28.26 -5.17
C VAL A 388 32.72 28.90 -4.81
N LYS A 389 32.52 29.23 -3.53
CA LYS A 389 31.31 29.95 -3.08
C LYS A 389 31.17 31.28 -3.79
N GLN A 390 32.29 32.09 -3.84
CA GLN A 390 32.26 33.36 -4.53
C GLN A 390 32.03 33.21 -6.04
N ALA A 391 32.68 32.23 -6.68
CA ALA A 391 32.52 31.94 -8.09
C ALA A 391 31.08 31.51 -8.41
N SER A 392 30.50 30.63 -7.58
CA SER A 392 29.09 30.20 -7.74
C SER A 392 28.10 31.34 -7.60
N HIS A 393 28.31 32.23 -6.62
CA HIS A 393 27.50 33.44 -6.47
C HIS A 393 27.58 34.35 -7.68
N ASN A 394 28.78 34.54 -8.23
CA ASN A 394 28.97 35.38 -9.41
C ASN A 394 28.32 34.71 -10.65
N ALA A 395 28.52 33.41 -10.87
CA ALA A 395 27.91 32.70 -11.97
C ALA A 395 26.38 32.75 -11.92
N PHE A 396 25.79 32.56 -10.76
CA PHE A 396 24.34 32.62 -10.56
C PHE A 396 23.80 34.04 -10.79
N ASN A 397 24.54 35.08 -10.35
CA ASN A 397 24.18 36.45 -10.61
C ASN A 397 24.36 36.81 -12.10
N PHE A 398 25.45 36.35 -12.73
CA PHE A 398 25.73 36.63 -14.14
C PHE A 398 24.68 36.04 -15.09
N ALA A 399 24.17 34.85 -14.79
CA ALA A 399 23.15 34.20 -15.59
C ALA A 399 21.77 34.86 -15.47
N LYS A 400 21.51 35.62 -14.40
CA LYS A 400 20.23 36.32 -14.19
C LYS A 400 20.29 37.80 -14.54
N ILE A 401 21.49 38.33 -14.79
CA ILE A 401 21.72 39.78 -15.05
C ILE A 401 22.20 40.00 -16.49
N ASP A 402 21.27 39.86 -17.42
CA ASP A 402 21.27 40.84 -18.49
C ASP A 402 20.43 42.03 -17.96
N CYS A 403 21.12 43.06 -17.44
CA CYS A 403 20.62 44.42 -17.21
C CYS A 403 19.73 44.73 -15.99
N LEU A 404 20.05 44.28 -14.79
CA LEU A 404 19.43 44.90 -13.60
C LEU A 404 20.49 45.41 -12.64
N ASP A 405 20.60 46.74 -12.52
CA ASP A 405 21.31 47.38 -11.41
C ASP A 405 20.66 46.96 -10.09
N ILE A 406 21.38 46.18 -9.28
CA ILE A 406 20.87 45.70 -7.99
C ILE A 406 20.80 46.88 -7.04
N PRO A 407 19.63 47.19 -6.46
CA PRO A 407 19.48 48.23 -5.47
C PRO A 407 20.42 48.00 -4.29
N THR A 408 21.18 49.00 -3.92
CA THR A 408 22.14 48.95 -2.80
C THR A 408 21.55 49.54 -1.52
N SER A 409 20.38 50.13 -1.59
CA SER A 409 19.64 50.68 -0.47
C SER A 409 18.16 50.33 -0.49
N PRO A 410 17.45 50.36 0.66
CA PRO A 410 16.00 50.12 0.70
C PRO A 410 15.18 51.08 -0.18
N GLN A 411 15.63 52.33 -0.32
CA GLN A 411 14.98 53.32 -1.16
C GLN A 411 15.15 53.02 -2.67
N GLU A 412 16.34 52.59 -3.08
CA GLU A 412 16.58 52.13 -4.44
C GLU A 412 15.81 50.81 -4.75
N ALA A 413 15.69 49.94 -3.77
CA ALA A 413 14.89 48.74 -3.91
C ALA A 413 13.40 49.04 -4.13
N GLU A 414 12.85 50.04 -3.43
CA GLU A 414 11.46 50.46 -3.61
C GLU A 414 11.25 51.10 -5.00
N LEU A 415 12.17 51.90 -5.48
CA LEU A 415 12.16 52.46 -6.84
C LEU A 415 12.27 51.35 -7.88
N PHE A 416 13.15 50.38 -7.66
CA PHE A 416 13.32 49.22 -8.52
C PHE A 416 12.01 48.39 -8.64
N TYR A 417 11.34 48.11 -7.52
CA TYR A 417 10.05 47.36 -7.55
C TYR A 417 8.95 48.17 -8.26
N ARG A 418 8.89 49.48 -8.11
CA ARG A 418 7.96 50.35 -8.84
C ARG A 418 8.22 50.30 -10.35
N ASP A 419 9.48 50.49 -10.75
CA ASP A 419 9.88 50.51 -12.16
C ASP A 419 9.67 49.14 -12.82
N TYR A 420 10.00 48.06 -12.08
CA TYR A 420 9.77 46.68 -12.53
C TYR A 420 8.28 46.33 -12.66
N ALA A 421 7.45 46.72 -11.72
CA ALA A 421 6.02 46.54 -11.78
C ALA A 421 5.40 47.32 -12.96
N GLN A 422 5.92 48.53 -13.28
CA GLN A 422 5.49 49.31 -14.42
C GLN A 422 5.90 48.67 -15.76
N LYS A 423 7.13 48.15 -15.86
CA LYS A 423 7.64 47.41 -17.03
C LYS A 423 6.98 46.06 -17.28
N LEU A 424 6.50 45.38 -16.21
CA LEU A 424 5.70 44.16 -16.37
C LEU A 424 4.33 44.39 -17.02
N HIS A 425 3.80 45.61 -16.94
CA HIS A 425 2.55 45.99 -17.59
C HIS A 425 2.75 46.56 -19.02
N GLU A 426 3.96 46.96 -19.35
CA GLU A 426 4.32 47.33 -20.73
C GLU A 426 4.67 46.03 -21.48
N LYS A 427 3.76 45.59 -22.37
CA LYS A 427 4.05 44.44 -23.25
C LYS A 427 5.37 44.71 -23.99
N PRO A 428 6.33 43.77 -23.99
CA PRO A 428 7.48 43.89 -24.88
C PRO A 428 7.01 43.65 -26.32
N ASP A 429 6.85 44.73 -27.07
CA ASP A 429 6.94 44.68 -28.53
C ASP A 429 8.39 44.36 -28.89
N ASN A 430 8.67 43.15 -29.27
CA ASN A 430 9.93 42.58 -29.77
C ASN A 430 10.54 41.49 -28.84
N ILE A 431 9.95 40.29 -28.89
CA ILE A 431 10.71 39.06 -28.92
C ILE A 431 10.28 38.28 -30.16
N ARG A 432 11.10 38.46 -31.23
CA ARG A 432 11.13 37.52 -32.35
C ARG A 432 12.16 36.44 -32.11
#